data_794a5d6761ef8845319d493cb20e4a03
#
_entry.id   794a5d6761ef8845319d493cb20e4a03
#
_cell.length_a   1.000
_cell.length_b   1.000
_cell.length_c   1.000
_cell.angle_alpha   90.00
_cell.angle_beta   90.00
_cell.angle_gamma   90.00
#
_symmetry.space_group_name_H-M   'P 1'
#
loop_
_entity.id
_entity.type
_entity.pdbx_description
1 polymer ?
#
loop_
_entity_poly.entity_id
_entity_poly.type
_entity_poly.pdbx_seq_one_letter_code
_entity_poly.pdbx_strand_id
1 'polypeptide(L)'
;MNDVNNRIFYEFSEFLKETESVLPEMRVSLAYEITIKSTIASALIDLASENKLDERYWNHLRVQRNILDFLYALWLDDNRTLVGEFSTILKDLVEYDFSIADEHMKERLNIA
;
A
#
# COMPACT_ATOMS: atom_id res chain seq x y z
N MET A 1 9.88 14.88 5.08
CA MET A 1 9.36 13.55 4.70
C MET A 1 7.85 13.61 4.60
N ASN A 2 7.27 12.92 3.66
CA ASN A 2 5.82 12.85 3.43
C ASN A 2 5.14 12.22 4.66
N ASP A 3 3.98 12.76 5.07
CA ASP A 3 3.22 12.25 6.22
C ASP A 3 2.74 10.80 6.01
N VAL A 4 2.45 10.42 4.76
CA VAL A 4 2.11 9.04 4.42
C VAL A 4 3.27 8.11 4.74
N ASN A 5 4.52 8.50 4.42
CA ASN A 5 5.69 7.71 4.73
C ASN A 5 5.87 7.54 6.24
N ASN A 6 5.59 8.59 7.02
CA ASN A 6 5.66 8.50 8.48
C ASN A 6 4.62 7.50 9.02
N ARG A 7 3.41 7.53 8.48
CA ARG A 7 2.37 6.57 8.84
C ARG A 7 2.78 5.14 8.48
N ILE A 8 3.37 4.94 7.31
CA ILE A 8 3.83 3.62 6.85
C ILE A 8 4.89 3.07 7.80
N PHE A 9 5.85 3.89 8.20
CA PHE A 9 6.86 3.46 9.18
C PHE A 9 6.23 3.04 10.50
N TYR A 10 5.29 3.83 11.00
CA TYR A 10 4.58 3.50 12.24
C TYR A 10 3.80 2.19 12.09
N GLU A 11 3.04 2.06 11.01
CA GLU A 11 2.23 0.87 10.75
C GLU A 11 3.10 -0.38 10.61
N PHE A 12 4.23 -0.26 9.93
CA PHE A 12 5.17 -1.38 9.78
C PHE A 12 5.78 -1.77 11.13
N SER A 13 6.16 -0.79 11.96
CA SER A 13 6.68 -1.05 13.30
C SER A 13 5.67 -1.78 14.17
N GLU A 14 4.41 -1.35 14.14
CA GLU A 14 3.34 -2.02 14.90
C GLU A 14 3.10 -3.44 14.38
N PHE A 15 3.13 -3.64 13.07
CA PHE A 15 3.00 -4.96 12.48
C PHE A 15 4.12 -5.90 12.94
N LEU A 16 5.37 -5.42 12.96
CA LEU A 16 6.50 -6.24 13.43
C LEU A 16 6.37 -6.62 14.91
N LYS A 17 5.87 -5.70 15.74
CA LYS A 17 5.60 -6.00 17.15
C LYS A 17 4.54 -7.10 17.31
N GLU A 18 3.49 -7.04 16.51
CA GLU A 18 2.44 -8.06 16.52
C GLU A 18 3.00 -9.44 16.14
N THR A 19 3.91 -9.48 15.17
CA THR A 19 4.51 -10.76 14.73
C THR A 19 5.42 -11.37 15.77
N GLU A 20 6.01 -10.58 16.67
CA GLU A 20 6.87 -11.09 17.76
C GLU A 20 6.10 -11.96 18.75
N SER A 21 4.81 -11.71 18.93
CA SER A 21 3.97 -12.46 19.87
C SER A 21 3.36 -13.72 19.26
N VAL A 22 3.61 -13.98 17.98
CA VAL A 22 3.06 -15.11 17.25
C VAL A 22 3.92 -16.35 17.47
N LEU A 23 3.28 -17.52 17.52
CA LEU A 23 3.98 -18.80 17.66
C LEU A 23 4.98 -19.04 16.53
N PRO A 24 6.13 -19.69 16.80
CA PRO A 24 7.16 -19.90 15.77
C PRO A 24 6.65 -20.53 14.47
N GLU A 25 5.74 -21.49 14.55
CA GLU A 25 5.19 -22.14 13.36
C GLU A 25 4.34 -21.19 12.50
N MET A 26 3.79 -20.14 13.10
CA MET A 26 3.01 -19.12 12.38
C MET A 26 3.91 -18.05 11.75
N ARG A 27 5.14 -17.89 12.26
CA ARG A 27 6.11 -16.93 11.71
C ARG A 27 6.49 -17.25 10.27
N VAL A 28 6.54 -18.54 9.93
CA VAL A 28 6.86 -18.96 8.57
C VAL A 28 5.81 -18.46 7.59
N SER A 29 4.52 -18.57 7.95
CA SER A 29 3.45 -18.08 7.10
C SER A 29 3.41 -16.55 7.01
N LEU A 30 3.96 -15.85 8.01
CA LEU A 30 4.05 -14.39 8.02
C LEU A 30 5.29 -13.85 7.29
N ALA A 31 6.28 -14.72 6.97
CA ALA A 31 7.52 -14.29 6.33
C ALA A 31 7.26 -13.58 5.00
N TYR A 32 6.33 -14.08 4.20
CA TYR A 32 5.96 -13.46 2.93
C TYR A 32 5.38 -12.06 3.15
N GLU A 33 4.43 -11.94 4.10
CA GLU A 33 3.80 -10.66 4.41
C GLU A 33 4.83 -9.63 4.90
N ILE A 34 5.75 -10.04 5.77
CA ILE A 34 6.82 -9.17 6.27
C ILE A 34 7.68 -8.66 5.10
N THR A 35 8.09 -9.55 4.21
CA THR A 35 8.92 -9.20 3.06
C THR A 35 8.21 -8.23 2.14
N ILE A 36 6.96 -8.51 1.79
CA ILE A 36 6.19 -7.65 0.87
C ILE A 36 5.89 -6.29 1.50
N LYS A 37 5.49 -6.26 2.77
CA LYS A 37 5.23 -4.99 3.45
C LYS A 37 6.48 -4.12 3.56
N SER A 38 7.64 -4.73 3.83
CA SER A 38 8.92 -4.03 3.83
C SER A 38 9.22 -3.43 2.46
N THR A 39 8.98 -4.19 1.40
CA THR A 39 9.21 -3.74 0.03
C THR A 39 8.24 -2.61 -0.36
N ILE A 40 6.97 -2.71 0.06
CA ILE A 40 5.98 -1.66 -0.16
C ILE A 40 6.44 -0.35 0.51
N ALA A 41 6.89 -0.42 1.77
CA ALA A 41 7.36 0.76 2.49
C ALA A 41 8.52 1.42 1.75
N SER A 42 9.50 0.62 1.30
CA SER A 42 10.64 1.14 0.54
C SER A 42 10.22 1.76 -0.78
N ALA A 43 9.29 1.14 -1.49
CA ALA A 43 8.79 1.64 -2.77
C ALA A 43 8.08 2.99 -2.62
N LEU A 44 7.30 3.17 -1.54
CA LEU A 44 6.62 4.44 -1.29
C LEU A 44 7.62 5.56 -0.97
N ILE A 45 8.70 5.24 -0.26
CA ILE A 45 9.76 6.20 0.00
C ILE A 45 10.40 6.65 -1.32
N ASP A 46 10.67 5.70 -2.23
CA ASP A 46 11.24 6.01 -3.54
C ASP A 46 10.29 6.88 -4.37
N LEU A 47 9.01 6.57 -4.38
CA LEU A 47 8.02 7.37 -5.11
C LEU A 47 7.93 8.80 -4.57
N ALA A 48 8.03 8.97 -3.25
CA ALA A 48 8.00 10.28 -2.62
C ALA A 48 9.26 11.08 -2.95
N SER A 49 10.45 10.46 -2.84
CA SER A 49 11.72 11.16 -3.08
C SER A 49 11.92 11.53 -4.54
N GLU A 50 11.36 10.74 -5.47
CA GLU A 50 11.44 11.02 -6.90
C GLU A 50 10.25 11.85 -7.41
N ASN A 51 9.32 12.18 -6.54
CA ASN A 51 8.11 12.94 -6.85
C ASN A 51 7.31 12.33 -8.02
N LYS A 52 7.21 11.00 -8.02
CA LYS A 52 6.56 10.24 -9.10
C LYS A 52 5.09 9.97 -8.89
N LEU A 53 4.55 10.29 -7.72
CA LEU A 53 3.15 10.05 -7.41
C LEU A 53 2.45 11.39 -7.16
N ASP A 54 1.38 11.65 -7.93
CA ASP A 54 0.59 12.87 -7.82
C ASP A 54 -0.06 12.99 -6.44
N GLU A 55 -0.25 14.23 -5.96
CA GLU A 55 -0.81 14.50 -4.63
C GLU A 55 -2.20 13.89 -4.44
N ARG A 56 -3.01 13.83 -5.49
CA ARG A 56 -4.34 13.20 -5.39
C ARG A 56 -4.26 11.73 -5.00
N TYR A 57 -3.20 11.03 -5.42
CA TYR A 57 -2.99 9.62 -5.04
C TYR A 57 -2.49 9.50 -3.60
N TRP A 58 -1.64 10.44 -3.16
CA TRP A 58 -1.25 10.51 -1.75
C TRP A 58 -2.48 10.75 -0.87
N ASN A 59 -3.39 11.63 -1.29
CA ASN A 59 -4.62 11.89 -0.56
C ASN A 59 -5.51 10.66 -0.49
N HIS A 60 -5.56 9.87 -1.58
CA HIS A 60 -6.30 8.61 -1.60
C HIS A 60 -5.75 7.63 -0.56
N LEU A 61 -4.44 7.58 -0.37
CA LEU A 61 -3.82 6.74 0.65
C LEU A 61 -4.10 7.27 2.06
N ARG A 62 -4.10 8.58 2.25
CA ARG A 62 -4.31 9.20 3.57
C ARG A 62 -5.67 8.85 4.18
N VAL A 63 -6.70 8.63 3.36
CA VAL A 63 -8.03 8.29 3.86
C VAL A 63 -8.15 6.83 4.29
N GLN A 64 -7.15 6.00 3.99
CA GLN A 64 -7.16 4.61 4.41
C GLN A 64 -6.89 4.50 5.91
N ARG A 65 -7.60 3.58 6.58
CA ARG A 65 -7.42 3.35 8.01
C ARG A 65 -6.02 2.84 8.35
N ASN A 66 -5.55 1.87 7.56
CA ASN A 66 -4.19 1.34 7.63
C ASN A 66 -3.66 1.26 6.21
N ILE A 67 -2.72 2.14 5.88
CA ILE A 67 -2.21 2.28 4.51
C ILE A 67 -1.45 1.02 4.09
N LEU A 68 -0.64 0.48 4.99
CA LEU A 68 0.20 -0.68 4.68
C LEU A 68 -0.65 -1.92 4.40
N ASP A 69 -1.66 -2.18 5.23
CA ASP A 69 -2.59 -3.30 5.02
C ASP A 69 -3.38 -3.13 3.73
N PHE A 70 -3.83 -1.90 3.44
CA PHE A 70 -4.53 -1.59 2.20
C PHE A 70 -3.68 -1.92 0.98
N LEU A 71 -2.43 -1.46 0.97
CA LEU A 71 -1.51 -1.71 -0.14
C LEU A 71 -1.15 -3.19 -0.26
N TYR A 72 -1.00 -3.88 0.87
CA TYR A 72 -0.75 -5.31 0.85
C TYR A 72 -1.93 -6.06 0.22
N ALA A 73 -3.16 -5.68 0.55
CA ALA A 73 -4.36 -6.28 -0.05
C ALA A 73 -4.40 -6.05 -1.57
N LEU A 74 -4.08 -4.85 -2.03
CA LEU A 74 -3.97 -4.56 -3.46
C LEU A 74 -2.93 -5.45 -4.14
N TRP A 75 -1.79 -5.63 -3.49
CA TRP A 75 -0.72 -6.48 -4.00
C TRP A 75 -1.18 -7.92 -4.15
N LEU A 76 -1.87 -8.46 -3.14
CA LEU A 76 -2.35 -9.85 -3.16
C LEU A 76 -3.41 -10.08 -4.24
N ASP A 77 -4.24 -9.08 -4.53
CA ASP A 77 -5.28 -9.17 -5.55
C ASP A 77 -4.75 -9.05 -6.97
N ASP A 78 -3.50 -8.59 -7.12
CA ASP A 78 -2.89 -8.42 -8.45
C ASP A 78 -2.31 -9.73 -8.93
N ASN A 79 -2.83 -10.22 -10.05
CA ASN A 79 -2.38 -11.48 -10.66
C ASN A 79 -1.28 -11.28 -11.71
N ARG A 80 -0.75 -10.05 -11.86
CA ARG A 80 0.28 -9.76 -12.84
C ARG A 80 1.59 -10.41 -12.43
N THR A 81 2.32 -10.91 -13.43
CA THR A 81 3.70 -11.35 -13.21
C THR A 81 4.54 -10.13 -12.89
N LEU A 82 5.44 -10.24 -11.89
CA LEU A 82 6.35 -9.17 -11.52
C LEU A 82 7.34 -8.90 -12.67
N VAL A 83 6.99 -7.94 -13.53
CA VAL A 83 7.86 -7.49 -14.62
C VAL A 83 8.13 -6.01 -14.38
N GLY A 84 9.39 -5.66 -14.11
CA GLY A 84 9.79 -4.28 -13.89
C GLY A 84 10.01 -3.95 -12.42
N GLU A 85 10.16 -2.66 -12.13
CA GLU A 85 10.41 -2.18 -10.77
C GLU A 85 9.15 -2.28 -9.92
N PHE A 86 9.34 -2.71 -8.67
CA PHE A 86 8.26 -2.86 -7.71
C PHE A 86 7.52 -1.53 -7.49
N SER A 87 8.26 -0.41 -7.42
CA SER A 87 7.65 0.90 -7.21
C SER A 87 6.71 1.29 -8.35
N THR A 88 7.06 0.94 -9.60
CA THR A 88 6.21 1.19 -10.76
C THR A 88 4.92 0.39 -10.67
N ILE A 89 5.00 -0.88 -10.30
CA ILE A 89 3.84 -1.76 -10.14
C ILE A 89 2.93 -1.22 -9.03
N LEU A 90 3.51 -0.83 -7.91
CA LEU A 90 2.75 -0.28 -6.79
C LEU A 90 2.05 1.02 -7.18
N LYS A 91 2.74 1.90 -7.90
CA LYS A 91 2.15 3.14 -8.42
C LYS A 91 0.94 2.84 -9.29
N ASP A 92 1.05 1.89 -10.22
CA ASP A 92 -0.05 1.50 -11.12
C ASP A 92 -1.24 0.96 -10.33
N LEU A 93 -1.00 0.17 -9.28
CA LEU A 93 -2.05 -0.38 -8.44
C LEU A 93 -2.82 0.73 -7.71
N VAL A 94 -2.11 1.70 -7.17
CA VAL A 94 -2.72 2.83 -6.45
C VAL A 94 -3.56 3.68 -7.41
N GLU A 95 -3.04 3.96 -8.59
CA GLU A 95 -3.74 4.75 -9.60
C GLU A 95 -5.01 4.04 -10.08
N TYR A 96 -4.93 2.73 -10.28
CA TYR A 96 -6.08 1.93 -10.71
C TYR A 96 -7.17 1.93 -9.62
N ASP A 97 -6.79 1.71 -8.37
CA ASP A 97 -7.75 1.71 -7.25
C ASP A 97 -8.42 3.07 -7.10
N PHE A 98 -7.65 4.15 -7.24
CA PHE A 98 -8.19 5.52 -7.21
C PHE A 98 -9.22 5.72 -8.31
N SER A 99 -8.96 5.25 -9.53
CA SER A 99 -9.88 5.40 -10.66
C SER A 99 -11.21 4.71 -10.41
N ILE A 100 -11.18 3.51 -9.83
CA ILE A 100 -12.40 2.77 -9.48
C ILE A 100 -13.21 3.51 -8.42
N ALA A 101 -12.56 4.00 -7.38
CA ALA A 101 -13.22 4.76 -6.31
C ALA A 101 -13.86 6.04 -6.85
N ASP A 102 -13.15 6.75 -7.74
CA ASP A 102 -13.63 7.98 -8.35
C ASP A 102 -14.86 7.73 -9.23
N GLU A 103 -14.85 6.66 -10.01
CA GLU A 103 -16.01 6.27 -10.84
C GLU A 103 -17.24 5.96 -9.98
N HIS A 104 -17.06 5.24 -8.88
CA HIS A 104 -18.16 4.92 -7.96
C HIS A 104 -18.76 6.18 -7.33
N MET A 105 -17.92 7.14 -6.98
CA MET A 105 -18.38 8.43 -6.45
C MET A 105 -19.23 9.18 -7.48
N LYS A 106 -18.77 9.22 -8.74
CA LYS A 106 -19.48 9.88 -9.84
C LYS A 106 -20.84 9.23 -10.10
N GLU A 107 -20.92 7.92 -10.07
CA GLU A 107 -22.17 7.18 -10.25
C GLU A 107 -23.16 7.52 -9.15
N ARG A 108 -22.72 7.59 -7.88
CA ARG A 108 -23.57 7.96 -6.75
C ARG A 108 -24.12 9.38 -6.89
N LEU A 109 -23.29 10.31 -7.35
CA LEU A 109 -23.71 11.70 -7.56
C LEU A 109 -24.69 11.84 -8.72
N ASN A 110 -24.56 11.00 -9.74
CA ASN A 110 -25.46 11.05 -10.90
C ASN A 110 -26.83 10.45 -10.64
N ILE A 111 -26.94 9.56 -9.64
CA ILE A 111 -28.21 8.93 -9.25
C ILE A 111 -29.04 9.85 -8.34
N ALA A 112 -28.37 10.76 -7.65
CA ALA A 112 -29.03 11.74 -6.82
C ALA A 112 -29.61 12.92 -7.66
#